data_0154b6e569a0d09ea8b53705a7e61217
#
_entry.id   0154b6e569a0d09ea8b53705a7e61217
#
_cell.length_a   1.000
_cell.length_b   1.000
_cell.length_c   1.000
_cell.angle_alpha   90.00
_cell.angle_beta   90.00
_cell.angle_gamma   90.00
#
_symmetry.space_group_name_H-M   'P 1'
#
loop_
_entity.id
_entity.type
_entity.pdbx_description
1 polymer ?
#
loop_
_entity_poly.entity_id
_entity_poly.type
_entity_poly.pdbx_seq_one_letter_code
_entity_poly.pdbx_strand_id
1 'polypeptide(L)'
;MGLNPTRSDEHMVSSQPETNYRWYVLSVAALTHTLAVAIPSMCLPVLFTEIAGDLNLSLVQIGLVWGIGALPGVITGLVGGVIGDRLGTKRTLSAACLLAGAAGALRGTSGDLVTLGTTVVLFGLLASMIPMNVHKTCGTWFSQRQLGLANGVAAMGMALGFTLGSMVSATLMSPWLGGWRHVLFVYGATAMALSLPWYLMRPAPGDAGLPAGAASPGPLRQTLAHIAGVRRIWLLGWAILGISGCIQGSLGYLPLYLRGIGWPGASADAALATFNAVSMTFAIPMALWSDRLGSRRTALMAGALMVITGVGLLSIAGGAMVWVAVGIAGLVRDGFMAIFMTTIIETKGIGPSYAGTAIGLTMGFSGLGNLIAPPLGNSLAGLAPGIPFVFWAGLAVMGLLGLYLAKESHP
;
A
#
# COMPACT_ATOMS: atom_id res chain seq x y z
N MET A 1 32.62 -50.01 -33.68
CA MET A 1 33.38 -48.90 -33.09
C MET A 1 32.40 -47.90 -32.56
N GLY A 2 32.09 -48.01 -31.26
CA GLY A 2 31.15 -47.13 -30.59
C GLY A 2 31.89 -45.90 -30.07
N LEU A 3 31.37 -44.71 -30.31
CA LEU A 3 31.75 -43.51 -29.66
C LEU A 3 30.70 -43.17 -28.62
N ASN A 4 31.14 -43.28 -27.38
CA ASN A 4 30.41 -42.90 -26.17
C ASN A 4 30.31 -41.36 -26.10
N PRO A 5 29.14 -40.70 -26.01
CA PRO A 5 29.10 -39.29 -25.72
C PRO A 5 29.41 -39.07 -24.25
N THR A 6 30.45 -38.28 -24.05
CA THR A 6 31.06 -37.91 -22.79
C THR A 6 30.09 -37.20 -21.84
N ARG A 7 30.05 -37.71 -20.61
CA ARG A 7 29.61 -37.12 -19.36
C ARG A 7 30.27 -35.75 -19.10
N SER A 8 29.72 -34.68 -19.58
CA SER A 8 30.20 -33.32 -19.25
C SER A 8 29.11 -32.28 -18.91
N ASP A 9 27.84 -32.70 -18.76
CA ASP A 9 26.74 -31.77 -18.49
C ASP A 9 26.08 -31.92 -17.09
N GLU A 10 26.72 -32.58 -16.14
CA GLU A 10 26.15 -32.83 -14.80
C GLU A 10 26.68 -31.95 -13.68
N HIS A 11 27.36 -30.83 -13.94
CA HIS A 11 27.85 -29.94 -12.87
C HIS A 11 27.48 -28.46 -13.05
N MET A 12 26.23 -28.16 -13.33
CA MET A 12 25.63 -26.89 -12.92
C MET A 12 24.55 -27.15 -11.87
N VAL A 13 24.93 -27.79 -10.77
CA VAL A 13 24.15 -27.70 -9.54
C VAL A 13 24.31 -26.28 -9.04
N SER A 14 23.31 -25.45 -9.30
CA SER A 14 23.14 -24.16 -8.67
C SER A 14 23.27 -24.36 -7.15
N SER A 15 24.37 -23.86 -6.57
CA SER A 15 24.56 -23.82 -5.12
C SER A 15 23.36 -23.07 -4.52
N GLN A 16 22.42 -23.82 -3.95
CA GLN A 16 21.33 -23.21 -3.20
C GLN A 16 21.95 -22.38 -2.08
N PRO A 17 21.54 -21.12 -1.88
CA PRO A 17 22.07 -20.31 -0.78
C PRO A 17 21.84 -21.05 0.53
N GLU A 18 22.83 -20.96 1.43
CA GLU A 18 22.80 -21.60 2.76
C GLU A 18 21.41 -21.46 3.38
N THR A 19 20.78 -22.54 3.71
CA THR A 19 19.35 -22.65 4.05
C THR A 19 18.90 -21.66 5.14
N ASN A 20 19.80 -21.28 6.04
CA ASN A 20 19.49 -20.39 7.15
C ASN A 20 19.59 -18.88 6.80
N TYR A 21 20.48 -18.48 5.90
CA TYR A 21 20.67 -17.05 5.59
C TYR A 21 19.48 -16.42 4.86
N ARG A 22 18.77 -17.17 4.02
CA ARG A 22 17.54 -16.69 3.34
C ARG A 22 16.45 -16.28 4.33
N TRP A 23 16.33 -16.98 5.47
CA TRP A 23 15.35 -16.65 6.51
C TRP A 23 15.72 -15.34 7.24
N TYR A 24 17.03 -15.09 7.44
CA TYR A 24 17.51 -13.80 7.91
C TYR A 24 17.11 -12.67 6.94
N VAL A 25 17.33 -12.87 5.63
CA VAL A 25 16.92 -11.91 4.59
C VAL A 25 15.41 -11.64 4.65
N LEU A 26 14.60 -12.68 4.79
CA LEU A 26 13.15 -12.57 4.91
C LEU A 26 12.71 -11.82 6.17
N SER A 27 13.37 -12.07 7.29
CA SER A 27 13.10 -11.35 8.55
C SER A 27 13.41 -9.86 8.41
N VAL A 28 14.56 -9.51 7.82
CA VAL A 28 14.92 -8.11 7.54
C VAL A 28 13.92 -7.48 6.56
N ALA A 29 13.47 -8.21 5.54
CA ALA A 29 12.47 -7.75 4.59
C ALA A 29 11.13 -7.44 5.26
N ALA A 30 10.63 -8.34 6.11
CA ALA A 30 9.40 -8.14 6.87
C ALA A 30 9.52 -6.97 7.85
N LEU A 31 10.63 -6.87 8.60
CA LEU A 31 10.90 -5.74 9.50
C LEU A 31 10.99 -4.41 8.74
N THR A 32 11.57 -4.40 7.54
CA THR A 32 11.65 -3.21 6.70
C THR A 32 10.26 -2.75 6.27
N HIS A 33 9.38 -3.65 5.84
CA HIS A 33 8.00 -3.32 5.55
C HIS A 33 7.27 -2.75 6.77
N THR A 34 7.46 -3.36 7.94
CA THR A 34 6.82 -2.93 9.19
C THR A 34 7.33 -1.57 9.65
N LEU A 35 8.65 -1.42 9.81
CA LEU A 35 9.25 -0.30 10.54
C LEU A 35 9.65 0.87 9.65
N ALA A 36 10.03 0.64 8.37
CA ALA A 36 10.45 1.71 7.47
C ALA A 36 9.31 2.26 6.60
N VAL A 37 8.23 1.48 6.39
CA VAL A 37 7.13 1.89 5.51
C VAL A 37 5.81 1.99 6.27
N ALA A 38 5.35 0.89 6.85
CA ALA A 38 3.95 0.78 7.30
C ALA A 38 3.68 1.60 8.56
N ILE A 39 4.48 1.44 9.62
CA ILE A 39 4.33 2.23 10.86
C ILE A 39 4.46 3.73 10.56
N PRO A 40 5.52 4.23 9.88
CA PRO A 40 5.65 5.64 9.58
C PRO A 40 4.58 6.21 8.66
N SER A 41 3.89 5.38 7.87
CA SER A 41 2.77 5.81 7.05
C SER A 41 1.49 5.92 7.88
N MET A 42 1.18 4.90 8.70
CA MET A 42 -0.12 4.81 9.37
C MET A 42 -0.14 5.48 10.75
N CYS A 43 1.00 6.00 11.23
CA CYS A 43 1.03 6.86 12.42
C CYS A 43 0.36 8.23 12.19
N LEU A 44 0.37 8.76 10.96
CA LEU A 44 -0.16 10.10 10.68
C LEU A 44 -1.65 10.26 11.01
N PRO A 45 -2.57 9.39 10.57
CA PRO A 45 -4.00 9.54 10.88
C PRO A 45 -4.31 9.67 12.37
N VAL A 46 -3.61 8.92 13.22
CA VAL A 46 -3.83 8.95 14.67
C VAL A 46 -3.17 10.16 15.33
N LEU A 47 -2.08 10.69 14.74
CA LEU A 47 -1.39 11.90 15.21
C LEU A 47 -2.02 13.20 14.67
N PHE A 48 -2.94 13.15 13.71
CA PHE A 48 -3.51 14.35 13.10
C PHE A 48 -4.19 15.30 14.08
N THR A 49 -4.74 14.80 15.19
CA THR A 49 -5.31 15.68 16.23
C THR A 49 -4.23 16.57 16.87
N GLU A 50 -3.08 15.99 17.21
CA GLU A 50 -1.94 16.72 17.79
C GLU A 50 -1.31 17.66 16.72
N ILE A 51 -1.10 17.17 15.51
CA ILE A 51 -0.54 17.95 14.40
C ILE A 51 -1.43 19.13 14.05
N ALA A 52 -2.75 18.91 13.96
CA ALA A 52 -3.71 19.97 13.67
C ALA A 52 -3.73 21.06 14.76
N GLY A 53 -3.68 20.66 16.02
CA GLY A 53 -3.62 21.59 17.13
C GLY A 53 -2.33 22.40 17.19
N ASP A 54 -1.18 21.74 16.97
CA ASP A 54 0.15 22.37 17.04
C ASP A 54 0.43 23.32 15.85
N LEU A 55 0.03 22.92 14.65
CA LEU A 55 0.25 23.72 13.43
C LEU A 55 -0.96 24.57 13.01
N ASN A 56 -2.03 24.61 13.83
CA ASN A 56 -3.28 25.31 13.53
C ASN A 56 -3.88 24.97 12.16
N LEU A 57 -3.88 23.68 11.79
CA LEU A 57 -4.38 23.22 10.50
C LEU A 57 -5.88 22.88 10.54
N SER A 58 -6.59 23.31 9.50
CA SER A 58 -7.99 22.93 9.30
C SER A 58 -8.11 21.44 8.89
N LEU A 59 -9.32 20.88 9.03
CA LEU A 59 -9.61 19.50 8.60
C LEU A 59 -9.34 19.29 7.10
N VAL A 60 -9.60 20.31 6.27
CA VAL A 60 -9.33 20.28 4.83
C VAL A 60 -7.82 20.17 4.57
N GLN A 61 -7.02 20.95 5.29
CA GLN A 61 -5.56 20.92 5.18
C GLN A 61 -4.98 19.58 5.65
N ILE A 62 -5.51 19.00 6.73
CA ILE A 62 -5.16 17.64 7.16
C ILE A 62 -5.53 16.61 6.08
N GLY A 63 -6.72 16.72 5.49
CA GLY A 63 -7.12 15.86 4.36
C GLY A 63 -6.18 16.01 3.16
N LEU A 64 -5.72 17.24 2.85
CA LEU A 64 -4.74 17.47 1.79
C LEU A 64 -3.39 16.82 2.09
N VAL A 65 -2.86 16.97 3.31
CA VAL A 65 -1.61 16.33 3.73
C VAL A 65 -1.71 14.81 3.60
N TRP A 66 -2.84 14.22 4.01
CA TRP A 66 -3.08 12.79 3.89
C TRP A 66 -3.18 12.32 2.44
N GLY A 67 -3.92 13.05 1.62
CA GLY A 67 -4.12 12.72 0.22
C GLY A 67 -2.85 12.84 -0.62
N ILE A 68 -2.08 13.92 -0.43
CA ILE A 68 -0.86 14.16 -1.21
C ILE A 68 0.23 13.11 -0.91
N GLY A 69 0.22 12.54 0.30
CA GLY A 69 1.13 11.47 0.68
C GLY A 69 0.97 10.18 -0.13
N ALA A 70 -0.19 9.96 -0.76
CA ALA A 70 -0.45 8.79 -1.58
C ALA A 70 0.03 8.92 -3.04
N LEU A 71 0.18 10.15 -3.55
CA LEU A 71 0.57 10.42 -4.94
C LEU A 71 1.94 9.85 -5.34
N PRO A 72 2.97 10.00 -4.51
CA PRO A 72 4.32 9.55 -4.90
C PRO A 72 4.39 8.07 -5.25
N GLY A 73 3.61 7.22 -4.58
CA GLY A 73 3.60 5.78 -4.82
C GLY A 73 3.25 5.38 -6.25
N VAL A 74 2.45 6.19 -6.93
CA VAL A 74 2.06 5.96 -8.34
C VAL A 74 3.26 6.14 -9.28
N ILE A 75 4.09 7.14 -9.03
CA ILE A 75 5.22 7.50 -9.90
C ILE A 75 6.43 6.64 -9.57
N THR A 76 6.74 6.49 -8.30
CA THR A 76 8.03 5.92 -7.85
C THR A 76 8.03 4.40 -7.71
N GLY A 77 6.86 3.76 -7.66
CA GLY A 77 6.78 2.30 -7.71
C GLY A 77 7.47 1.72 -8.95
N LEU A 78 7.25 2.35 -10.11
CA LEU A 78 7.90 1.98 -11.37
C LEU A 78 9.38 2.39 -11.39
N VAL A 79 9.68 3.63 -11.01
CA VAL A 79 11.05 4.16 -10.98
C VAL A 79 11.93 3.39 -10.00
N GLY A 80 11.42 3.08 -8.81
CA GLY A 80 12.12 2.31 -7.79
C GLY A 80 12.46 0.89 -8.25
N GLY A 81 11.59 0.29 -9.08
CA GLY A 81 11.86 -0.98 -9.74
C GLY A 81 13.07 -0.91 -10.69
N VAL A 82 13.10 0.09 -11.57
CA VAL A 82 14.20 0.31 -12.52
C VAL A 82 15.52 0.63 -11.80
N ILE A 83 15.48 1.42 -10.74
CA ILE A 83 16.67 1.71 -9.91
C ILE A 83 17.19 0.41 -9.28
N GLY A 84 16.31 -0.44 -8.74
CA GLY A 84 16.68 -1.74 -8.18
C GLY A 84 17.30 -2.68 -9.20
N ASP A 85 16.86 -2.63 -10.48
CA ASP A 85 17.45 -3.42 -11.57
C ASP A 85 18.87 -2.97 -11.92
N ARG A 86 19.16 -1.65 -11.83
CA ARG A 86 20.47 -1.09 -12.20
C ARG A 86 21.49 -1.14 -11.07
N LEU A 87 21.08 -0.84 -9.84
CA LEU A 87 21.98 -0.73 -8.68
C LEU A 87 22.06 -2.02 -7.85
N GLY A 88 21.15 -2.97 -8.11
CA GLY A 88 20.95 -4.16 -7.28
C GLY A 88 20.03 -3.88 -6.09
N THR A 89 19.27 -4.89 -5.68
CA THR A 89 18.24 -4.75 -4.62
C THR A 89 18.85 -4.37 -3.26
N LYS A 90 20.00 -4.91 -2.91
CA LYS A 90 20.73 -4.63 -1.67
C LYS A 90 21.05 -3.15 -1.49
N ARG A 91 21.70 -2.53 -2.50
CA ARG A 91 22.10 -1.11 -2.44
C ARG A 91 20.88 -0.20 -2.47
N THR A 92 19.90 -0.55 -3.29
CA THR A 92 18.66 0.21 -3.40
C THR A 92 17.87 0.19 -2.10
N LEU A 93 17.73 -0.95 -1.42
CA LEU A 93 17.02 -1.05 -0.13
C LEU A 93 17.78 -0.33 0.98
N SER A 94 19.12 -0.46 1.04
CA SER A 94 19.93 0.29 2.00
C SER A 94 19.75 1.80 1.84
N ALA A 95 19.89 2.32 0.63
CA ALA A 95 19.71 3.75 0.34
C ALA A 95 18.26 4.20 0.57
N ALA A 96 17.27 3.42 0.15
CA ALA A 96 15.86 3.74 0.34
C ALA A 96 15.48 3.80 1.82
N CYS A 97 15.93 2.86 2.66
CA CYS A 97 15.68 2.89 4.10
C CYS A 97 16.34 4.13 4.75
N LEU A 98 17.58 4.45 4.39
CA LEU A 98 18.27 5.62 4.91
C LEU A 98 17.55 6.92 4.54
N LEU A 99 17.25 7.10 3.26
CA LEU A 99 16.65 8.32 2.74
C LEU A 99 15.17 8.46 3.16
N ALA A 100 14.39 7.36 3.11
CA ALA A 100 13.01 7.37 3.60
C ALA A 100 12.95 7.62 5.12
N GLY A 101 13.88 7.03 5.88
CA GLY A 101 14.00 7.30 7.31
C GLY A 101 14.32 8.76 7.61
N ALA A 102 15.27 9.36 6.88
CA ALA A 102 15.61 10.78 6.99
C ALA A 102 14.41 11.67 6.64
N ALA A 103 13.73 11.40 5.51
CA ALA A 103 12.52 12.12 5.12
C ALA A 103 11.37 11.92 6.13
N GLY A 104 11.27 10.71 6.71
CA GLY A 104 10.35 10.40 7.79
C GLY A 104 10.58 11.24 9.04
N ALA A 105 11.84 11.38 9.46
CA ALA A 105 12.25 12.23 10.57
C ALA A 105 12.00 13.72 10.27
N LEU A 106 12.31 14.18 9.05
CA LEU A 106 12.08 15.57 8.64
C LEU A 106 10.62 16.02 8.77
N ARG A 107 9.63 15.10 8.70
CA ARG A 107 8.23 15.43 9.00
C ARG A 107 8.07 16.01 10.42
N GLY A 108 8.89 15.55 11.37
CA GLY A 108 8.90 16.06 12.76
C GLY A 108 9.43 17.49 12.91
N THR A 109 10.14 18.05 11.92
CA THR A 109 10.62 19.44 11.95
C THR A 109 9.64 20.44 11.33
N SER A 110 8.49 19.95 10.80
CA SER A 110 7.53 20.79 10.08
C SER A 110 6.90 21.83 11.01
N GLY A 111 6.82 23.07 10.54
CA GLY A 111 6.24 24.20 11.25
C GLY A 111 4.94 24.71 10.65
N ASP A 112 4.59 24.28 9.44
CA ASP A 112 3.40 24.71 8.72
C ASP A 112 2.91 23.64 7.72
N LEU A 113 1.80 23.94 7.02
CA LEU A 113 1.19 23.07 6.01
C LEU A 113 2.17 22.72 4.88
N VAL A 114 2.93 23.71 4.40
CA VAL A 114 3.78 23.54 3.21
C VAL A 114 4.96 22.63 3.55
N THR A 115 5.62 22.86 4.66
CA THR A 115 6.74 22.04 5.13
C THR A 115 6.29 20.63 5.46
N LEU A 116 5.13 20.46 6.11
CA LEU A 116 4.57 19.14 6.40
C LEU A 116 4.19 18.41 5.10
N GLY A 117 3.49 19.06 4.19
CA GLY A 117 3.11 18.47 2.90
C GLY A 117 4.33 18.07 2.07
N THR A 118 5.34 18.93 2.00
CA THR A 118 6.58 18.65 1.25
C THR A 118 7.33 17.44 1.82
N THR A 119 7.47 17.37 3.14
CA THR A 119 8.16 16.27 3.81
C THR A 119 7.38 14.96 3.73
N VAL A 120 6.05 15.01 3.74
CA VAL A 120 5.17 13.85 3.51
C VAL A 120 5.33 13.32 2.08
N VAL A 121 5.35 14.21 1.08
CA VAL A 121 5.61 13.83 -0.33
C VAL A 121 7.00 13.21 -0.47
N LEU A 122 8.02 13.84 0.11
CA LEU A 122 9.39 13.31 0.07
C LEU A 122 9.50 11.92 0.69
N PHE A 123 8.89 11.74 1.87
CA PHE A 123 8.81 10.41 2.50
C PHE A 123 8.10 9.41 1.58
N GLY A 124 6.95 9.78 1.02
CA GLY A 124 6.18 8.92 0.11
C GLY A 124 6.98 8.51 -1.12
N LEU A 125 7.73 9.45 -1.74
CA LEU A 125 8.60 9.18 -2.88
C LEU A 125 9.66 8.10 -2.57
N LEU A 126 10.30 8.22 -1.44
CA LEU A 126 11.41 7.35 -1.05
C LEU A 126 10.93 6.01 -0.48
N ALA A 127 9.90 6.03 0.36
CA ALA A 127 9.33 4.84 0.98
C ALA A 127 8.67 3.90 -0.03
N SER A 128 8.04 4.43 -1.09
CA SER A 128 7.39 3.61 -2.12
C SER A 128 8.37 2.76 -2.97
N MET A 129 9.65 3.08 -2.95
CA MET A 129 10.69 2.25 -3.60
C MET A 129 10.94 0.93 -2.85
N ILE A 130 10.63 0.87 -1.55
CA ILE A 130 10.98 -0.26 -0.69
C ILE A 130 10.17 -1.52 -1.03
N PRO A 131 8.82 -1.50 -1.11
CA PRO A 131 8.04 -2.72 -1.30
C PRO A 131 8.42 -3.50 -2.56
N MET A 132 8.60 -2.80 -3.68
CA MET A 132 8.96 -3.43 -4.94
C MET A 132 10.31 -4.15 -4.86
N ASN A 133 11.29 -3.53 -4.22
CA ASN A 133 12.63 -4.09 -4.07
C ASN A 133 12.68 -5.22 -3.02
N VAL A 134 11.84 -5.18 -2.00
CA VAL A 134 11.65 -6.31 -1.06
C VAL A 134 11.12 -7.53 -1.79
N HIS A 135 10.07 -7.39 -2.60
CA HIS A 135 9.52 -8.51 -3.38
C HIS A 135 10.54 -9.06 -4.40
N LYS A 136 11.33 -8.19 -5.04
CA LYS A 136 12.45 -8.64 -5.90
C LYS A 136 13.48 -9.45 -5.11
N THR A 137 13.85 -8.98 -3.91
CA THR A 137 14.77 -9.72 -3.04
C THR A 137 14.22 -11.09 -2.66
N CYS A 138 12.92 -11.19 -2.34
CA CYS A 138 12.28 -12.49 -2.13
C CYS A 138 12.42 -13.40 -3.36
N GLY A 139 12.24 -12.84 -4.56
CA GLY A 139 12.40 -13.59 -5.83
C GLY A 139 13.82 -14.09 -6.09
N THR A 140 14.86 -13.41 -5.59
CA THR A 140 16.26 -13.83 -5.76
C THR A 140 16.73 -14.85 -4.73
N TRP A 141 16.17 -14.82 -3.51
CA TRP A 141 16.60 -15.69 -2.41
C TRP A 141 15.74 -16.95 -2.23
N PHE A 142 14.52 -16.98 -2.77
CA PHE A 142 13.59 -18.07 -2.60
C PHE A 142 13.25 -18.74 -3.95
N SER A 143 13.18 -20.08 -3.94
CA SER A 143 12.72 -20.86 -5.09
C SER A 143 11.24 -20.54 -5.40
N GLN A 144 10.81 -20.80 -6.64
CA GLN A 144 9.40 -20.60 -7.07
C GLN A 144 8.39 -21.28 -6.12
N ARG A 145 8.73 -22.46 -5.58
CA ARG A 145 7.86 -23.18 -4.64
C ARG A 145 7.68 -22.45 -3.31
N GLN A 146 8.65 -21.64 -2.88
CA GLN A 146 8.66 -20.93 -1.59
C GLN A 146 8.42 -19.43 -1.75
N LEU A 147 8.40 -18.92 -2.95
CA LEU A 147 8.24 -17.48 -3.25
C LEU A 147 6.92 -16.94 -2.71
N GLY A 148 5.83 -17.73 -2.81
CA GLY A 148 4.54 -17.36 -2.25
C GLY A 148 4.59 -17.15 -0.73
N LEU A 149 5.27 -18.04 -0.01
CA LEU A 149 5.47 -17.91 1.43
C LEU A 149 6.31 -16.68 1.78
N ALA A 150 7.41 -16.46 1.07
CA ALA A 150 8.28 -15.30 1.31
C ALA A 150 7.55 -13.97 1.10
N ASN A 151 6.83 -13.85 -0.01
CA ASN A 151 6.02 -12.66 -0.29
C ASN A 151 4.87 -12.50 0.71
N GLY A 152 4.26 -13.60 1.17
CA GLY A 152 3.24 -13.59 2.21
C GLY A 152 3.75 -13.07 3.54
N VAL A 153 4.95 -13.50 3.98
CA VAL A 153 5.59 -13.01 5.21
C VAL A 153 5.94 -11.53 5.09
N ALA A 154 6.47 -11.08 3.95
CA ALA A 154 6.75 -9.67 3.71
C ALA A 154 5.47 -8.81 3.72
N ALA A 155 4.38 -9.27 3.10
CA ALA A 155 3.08 -8.61 3.12
C ALA A 155 2.47 -8.57 4.53
N MET A 156 2.61 -9.65 5.31
CA MET A 156 2.19 -9.69 6.71
C MET A 156 2.94 -8.64 7.55
N GLY A 157 4.26 -8.46 7.32
CA GLY A 157 5.03 -7.39 7.94
C GLY A 157 4.45 -6.00 7.67
N MET A 158 4.01 -5.73 6.43
CA MET A 158 3.36 -4.48 6.06
C MET A 158 2.04 -4.29 6.82
N ALA A 159 1.18 -5.28 6.82
CA ALA A 159 -0.13 -5.21 7.47
C ALA A 159 -0.02 -5.11 9.00
N LEU A 160 0.92 -5.83 9.60
CA LEU A 160 1.26 -5.70 11.01
C LEU A 160 1.73 -4.27 11.35
N GLY A 161 2.56 -3.70 10.50
CA GLY A 161 3.03 -2.32 10.66
C GLY A 161 1.90 -1.29 10.59
N PHE A 162 0.94 -1.45 9.69
CA PHE A 162 -0.25 -0.59 9.64
C PHE A 162 -1.07 -0.69 10.93
N THR A 163 -1.28 -1.89 11.44
CA THR A 163 -2.00 -2.11 12.70
C THR A 163 -1.26 -1.49 13.89
N LEU A 164 0.03 -1.77 14.03
CA LEU A 164 0.84 -1.24 15.13
C LEU A 164 0.96 0.29 15.05
N GLY A 165 1.22 0.84 13.85
CA GLY A 165 1.31 2.29 13.64
C GLY A 165 0.04 3.01 14.06
N SER A 166 -1.12 2.45 13.75
CA SER A 166 -2.42 3.01 14.18
C SER A 166 -2.65 2.88 15.68
N MET A 167 -2.21 1.77 16.29
CA MET A 167 -2.54 1.46 17.69
C MET A 167 -1.65 2.19 18.68
N VAL A 168 -0.34 2.30 18.40
CA VAL A 168 0.63 2.71 19.43
C VAL A 168 1.09 4.16 19.31
N SER A 169 0.98 4.79 18.12
CA SER A 169 1.67 6.06 17.86
C SER A 169 1.15 7.21 18.69
N ALA A 170 -0.15 7.46 18.72
CA ALA A 170 -0.73 8.57 19.50
C ALA A 170 -1.03 8.16 20.95
N THR A 171 -1.42 6.89 21.18
CA THR A 171 -1.86 6.44 22.50
C THR A 171 -0.69 6.15 23.46
N LEU A 172 0.41 5.58 22.94
CA LEU A 172 1.57 5.18 23.76
C LEU A 172 2.81 6.01 23.47
N MET A 173 3.21 6.11 22.18
CA MET A 173 4.49 6.74 21.84
C MET A 173 4.48 8.25 22.03
N SER A 174 3.39 8.95 21.63
CA SER A 174 3.34 10.39 21.72
C SER A 174 3.40 10.89 23.17
N PRO A 175 2.59 10.38 24.13
CA PRO A 175 2.70 10.76 25.53
C PRO A 175 4.05 10.42 26.16
N TRP A 176 4.63 9.26 25.81
CA TRP A 176 5.90 8.80 26.37
C TRP A 176 7.09 9.61 25.87
N LEU A 177 7.09 10.00 24.60
CA LEU A 177 8.18 10.75 23.96
C LEU A 177 8.01 12.29 24.08
N GLY A 178 6.85 12.77 24.53
CA GLY A 178 6.56 14.21 24.66
C GLY A 178 6.08 14.88 23.38
N GLY A 179 5.36 14.15 22.52
CA GLY A 179 4.62 14.70 21.39
C GLY A 179 4.93 14.05 20.02
N TRP A 180 4.08 14.35 19.06
CA TRP A 180 4.08 13.75 17.70
C TRP A 180 5.41 13.92 16.96
N ARG A 181 6.15 15.03 17.19
CA ARG A 181 7.43 15.31 16.53
C ARG A 181 8.47 14.24 16.89
N HIS A 182 8.58 13.91 18.17
CA HIS A 182 9.52 12.91 18.65
C HIS A 182 9.15 11.50 18.17
N VAL A 183 7.85 11.20 18.04
CA VAL A 183 7.39 9.93 17.42
C VAL A 183 7.93 9.80 16.01
N LEU A 184 7.82 10.86 15.20
CA LEU A 184 8.33 10.84 13.83
C LEU A 184 9.86 10.74 13.75
N PHE A 185 10.59 11.38 14.68
CA PHE A 185 12.05 11.23 14.77
C PHE A 185 12.44 9.79 15.12
N VAL A 186 11.77 9.17 16.08
CA VAL A 186 12.06 7.77 16.47
C VAL A 186 11.77 6.81 15.29
N TYR A 187 10.64 6.97 14.61
CA TYR A 187 10.33 6.12 13.47
C TYR A 187 11.30 6.35 12.29
N GLY A 188 11.69 7.61 12.05
CA GLY A 188 12.71 7.93 11.05
C GLY A 188 14.06 7.31 11.40
N ALA A 189 14.51 7.44 12.64
CA ALA A 189 15.75 6.84 13.12
C ALA A 189 15.74 5.30 13.00
N THR A 190 14.62 4.67 13.34
CA THR A 190 14.45 3.21 13.22
C THR A 190 14.53 2.77 11.76
N ALA A 191 13.89 3.51 10.84
CA ALA A 191 13.98 3.24 9.41
C ALA A 191 15.41 3.43 8.87
N MET A 192 16.11 4.47 9.31
CA MET A 192 17.53 4.68 8.98
C MET A 192 18.41 3.54 9.50
N ALA A 193 18.18 3.07 10.72
CA ALA A 193 18.93 1.95 11.29
C ALA A 193 18.78 0.66 10.46
N LEU A 194 17.62 0.45 9.83
CA LEU A 194 17.41 -0.68 8.92
C LEU A 194 18.24 -0.62 7.64
N SER A 195 18.83 0.53 7.30
CA SER A 195 19.78 0.59 6.19
C SER A 195 21.00 -0.27 6.42
N LEU A 196 21.43 -0.43 7.67
CA LEU A 196 22.63 -1.16 8.04
C LEU A 196 22.53 -2.67 7.78
N PRO A 197 21.49 -3.40 8.21
CA PRO A 197 21.30 -4.80 7.81
C PRO A 197 21.34 -5.02 6.29
N TRP A 198 20.68 -4.13 5.53
CA TRP A 198 20.72 -4.20 4.07
C TRP A 198 22.13 -3.94 3.52
N TYR A 199 22.86 -2.96 4.06
CA TYR A 199 24.23 -2.65 3.65
C TYR A 199 25.18 -3.82 3.93
N LEU A 200 25.05 -4.48 5.08
CA LEU A 200 25.90 -5.60 5.50
C LEU A 200 25.48 -6.95 4.87
N MET A 201 24.31 -7.01 4.23
CA MET A 201 23.79 -8.24 3.61
C MET A 201 24.75 -8.78 2.54
N ARG A 202 24.86 -10.09 2.42
CA ARG A 202 25.57 -10.75 1.32
C ARG A 202 24.90 -10.44 0.00
N PRO A 203 25.67 -10.26 -1.11
CA PRO A 203 25.07 -10.11 -2.44
C PRO A 203 24.14 -11.28 -2.76
N ALA A 204 23.02 -11.01 -3.42
CA ALA A 204 22.09 -12.06 -3.81
C ALA A 204 22.72 -13.01 -4.85
N PRO A 205 22.42 -14.30 -4.82
CA PRO A 205 22.79 -15.21 -5.88
C PRO A 205 22.19 -14.68 -7.21
N GLY A 206 23.05 -14.30 -8.17
CA GLY A 206 22.61 -13.76 -9.47
C GLY A 206 22.55 -12.24 -9.59
N ASP A 207 22.93 -11.47 -8.56
CA ASP A 207 23.00 -9.99 -8.61
C ASP A 207 24.13 -9.45 -9.53
N ALA A 208 24.99 -10.35 -10.02
CA ALA A 208 26.00 -10.06 -11.03
C ALA A 208 25.38 -10.11 -12.43
N GLY A 209 24.60 -9.09 -12.78
CA GLY A 209 24.19 -8.85 -14.16
C GLY A 209 23.04 -9.74 -14.66
N LEU A 210 21.86 -9.64 -14.08
CA LEU A 210 20.68 -9.97 -14.85
C LEU A 210 20.59 -8.97 -16.01
N PRO A 211 20.58 -9.46 -17.29
CA PRO A 211 20.31 -8.56 -18.38
C PRO A 211 18.96 -7.90 -18.14
N ALA A 212 18.88 -6.61 -18.31
CA ALA A 212 17.64 -5.85 -18.36
C ALA A 212 16.83 -6.30 -19.60
N GLY A 213 16.22 -7.46 -19.49
CA GLY A 213 15.64 -8.21 -20.61
C GLY A 213 14.34 -8.91 -20.25
N ALA A 214 13.44 -8.25 -19.53
CA ALA A 214 12.02 -8.48 -19.79
C ALA A 214 11.72 -7.73 -21.07
N ALA A 215 11.15 -8.44 -22.07
CA ALA A 215 10.79 -7.92 -23.37
C ALA A 215 10.22 -6.50 -23.23
N SER A 216 10.95 -5.50 -23.71
CA SER A 216 10.47 -4.13 -23.76
C SER A 216 9.18 -4.15 -24.56
N PRO A 217 8.04 -3.80 -23.99
CA PRO A 217 6.90 -3.47 -24.82
C PRO A 217 7.38 -2.41 -25.79
N GLY A 218 6.87 -2.42 -27.02
CA GLY A 218 7.21 -1.44 -28.05
C GLY A 218 7.17 0.00 -27.50
N PRO A 219 7.46 1.03 -28.28
CA PRO A 219 7.58 2.40 -27.79
C PRO A 219 6.38 2.73 -26.90
N LEU A 220 6.64 3.29 -25.71
CA LEU A 220 5.66 3.57 -24.65
C LEU A 220 4.38 4.22 -25.19
N ARG A 221 4.52 5.07 -26.22
CA ARG A 221 3.38 5.73 -26.90
C ARG A 221 2.43 4.71 -27.55
N GLN A 222 2.97 3.65 -28.19
CA GLN A 222 2.13 2.62 -28.82
C GLN A 222 1.45 1.75 -27.78
N THR A 223 2.15 1.40 -26.71
CA THR A 223 1.62 0.67 -25.56
C THR A 223 0.47 1.45 -24.89
N LEU A 224 0.65 2.74 -24.63
CA LEU A 224 -0.38 3.61 -24.06
C LEU A 224 -1.57 3.76 -25.03
N ALA A 225 -1.33 3.94 -26.33
CA ALA A 225 -2.40 4.04 -27.32
C ALA A 225 -3.23 2.75 -27.40
N HIS A 226 -2.58 1.58 -27.32
CA HIS A 226 -3.26 0.29 -27.29
C HIS A 226 -4.16 0.15 -26.03
N ILE A 227 -3.60 0.43 -24.86
CA ILE A 227 -4.33 0.33 -23.57
C ILE A 227 -5.48 1.34 -23.53
N ALA A 228 -5.27 2.56 -24.04
CA ALA A 228 -6.31 3.59 -24.10
C ALA A 228 -7.51 3.17 -24.96
N GLY A 229 -7.31 2.29 -25.94
CA GLY A 229 -8.39 1.67 -26.72
C GLY A 229 -9.22 0.63 -25.97
N VAL A 230 -8.73 0.12 -24.82
CA VAL A 230 -9.42 -0.91 -24.03
C VAL A 230 -10.38 -0.27 -23.04
N ARG A 231 -11.65 -0.10 -23.41
CA ARG A 231 -12.70 0.53 -22.58
C ARG A 231 -12.77 -0.03 -21.16
N ARG A 232 -12.54 -1.33 -20.98
CA ARG A 232 -12.60 -2.00 -19.67
C ARG A 232 -11.57 -1.43 -18.70
N ILE A 233 -10.38 -1.04 -19.17
CA ILE A 233 -9.33 -0.44 -18.31
C ILE A 233 -9.78 0.91 -17.75
N TRP A 234 -10.47 1.73 -18.52
CA TRP A 234 -11.03 3.01 -18.05
C TRP A 234 -12.12 2.80 -16.99
N LEU A 235 -12.99 1.80 -17.19
CA LEU A 235 -14.03 1.45 -16.22
C LEU A 235 -13.44 0.91 -14.92
N LEU A 236 -12.38 0.08 -15.01
CA LEU A 236 -11.63 -0.37 -13.84
C LEU A 236 -10.88 0.80 -13.17
N GLY A 237 -10.28 1.70 -13.95
CA GLY A 237 -9.66 2.92 -13.44
C GLY A 237 -10.66 3.79 -12.67
N TRP A 238 -11.84 4.00 -13.24
CA TRP A 238 -12.92 4.72 -12.57
C TRP A 238 -13.40 4.01 -11.29
N ALA A 239 -13.51 2.69 -11.34
CA ALA A 239 -13.88 1.90 -10.18
C ALA A 239 -12.89 2.05 -9.02
N ILE A 240 -11.60 1.92 -9.31
CA ILE A 240 -10.58 2.02 -8.25
C ILE A 240 -10.42 3.45 -7.73
N LEU A 241 -10.65 4.48 -8.55
CA LEU A 241 -10.66 5.86 -8.11
C LEU A 241 -11.67 6.08 -6.97
N GLY A 242 -12.91 5.62 -7.17
CA GLY A 242 -13.96 5.78 -6.16
C GLY A 242 -13.72 4.96 -4.90
N ILE A 243 -13.35 3.68 -5.05
CA ILE A 243 -13.19 2.75 -3.94
C ILE A 243 -11.94 3.09 -3.11
N SER A 244 -10.79 3.37 -3.76
CA SER A 244 -9.58 3.72 -3.03
C SER A 244 -9.70 5.10 -2.37
N GLY A 245 -10.33 6.06 -3.05
CA GLY A 245 -10.61 7.38 -2.46
C GLY A 245 -11.51 7.28 -1.22
N CYS A 246 -12.55 6.42 -1.27
CA CYS A 246 -13.40 6.12 -0.11
C CYS A 246 -12.59 5.57 1.07
N ILE A 247 -11.76 4.58 0.82
CA ILE A 247 -10.93 3.96 1.86
C ILE A 247 -9.92 4.97 2.41
N GLN A 248 -9.22 5.69 1.54
CA GLN A 248 -8.18 6.66 1.95
C GLN A 248 -8.79 7.80 2.79
N GLY A 249 -9.92 8.35 2.36
CA GLY A 249 -10.62 9.39 3.13
C GLY A 249 -11.02 8.88 4.52
N SER A 250 -11.65 7.71 4.56
CA SER A 250 -12.12 7.12 5.81
C SER A 250 -10.98 6.83 6.79
N LEU A 251 -9.86 6.27 6.33
CA LEU A 251 -8.70 5.97 7.18
C LEU A 251 -8.08 7.24 7.79
N GLY A 252 -8.01 8.33 7.02
CA GLY A 252 -7.44 9.59 7.49
C GLY A 252 -8.32 10.32 8.50
N TYR A 253 -9.63 10.21 8.35
CA TYR A 253 -10.59 10.97 9.16
C TYR A 253 -11.12 10.19 10.38
N LEU A 254 -11.17 8.88 10.34
CA LEU A 254 -11.79 8.04 11.37
C LEU A 254 -11.30 8.36 12.80
N PRO A 255 -9.98 8.44 13.10
CA PRO A 255 -9.54 8.79 14.45
C PRO A 255 -9.93 10.22 14.86
N LEU A 256 -9.88 11.18 13.93
CA LEU A 256 -10.31 12.56 14.16
C LEU A 256 -11.81 12.63 14.49
N TYR A 257 -12.62 11.95 13.69
CA TYR A 257 -14.07 11.87 13.87
C TYR A 257 -14.46 11.29 15.24
N LEU A 258 -13.88 10.13 15.59
CA LEU A 258 -14.22 9.47 16.84
C LEU A 258 -13.83 10.31 18.05
N ARG A 259 -12.65 10.95 18.04
CA ARG A 259 -12.26 11.91 19.07
C ARG A 259 -13.20 13.12 19.12
N GLY A 260 -13.61 13.62 17.95
CA GLY A 260 -14.52 14.76 17.82
C GLY A 260 -15.92 14.50 18.42
N ILE A 261 -16.39 13.23 18.39
CA ILE A 261 -17.66 12.82 19.03
C ILE A 261 -17.48 12.29 20.46
N GLY A 262 -16.30 12.54 21.09
CA GLY A 262 -16.06 12.28 22.50
C GLY A 262 -15.50 10.88 22.82
N TRP A 263 -15.02 10.10 21.86
CA TRP A 263 -14.38 8.81 22.14
C TRP A 263 -13.02 9.01 22.81
N PRO A 264 -12.64 8.11 23.75
CA PRO A 264 -11.28 8.07 24.28
C PRO A 264 -10.28 7.86 23.14
N GLY A 265 -9.13 8.56 23.20
CA GLY A 265 -8.11 8.48 22.15
C GLY A 265 -7.67 7.06 21.85
N ALA A 266 -7.47 6.22 22.86
CA ALA A 266 -7.10 4.81 22.70
C ALA A 266 -8.15 4.01 21.90
N SER A 267 -9.44 4.26 22.15
CA SER A 267 -10.52 3.59 21.42
C SER A 267 -10.64 4.07 19.97
N ALA A 268 -10.40 5.37 19.72
CA ALA A 268 -10.37 5.94 18.39
C ALA A 268 -9.22 5.35 17.55
N ASP A 269 -8.04 5.21 18.13
CA ASP A 269 -6.86 4.61 17.50
C ASP A 269 -7.06 3.11 17.28
N ALA A 270 -7.64 2.41 18.27
CA ALA A 270 -7.98 1.00 18.17
C ALA A 270 -9.00 0.72 17.06
N ALA A 271 -9.93 1.63 16.76
CA ALA A 271 -10.86 1.47 15.64
C ALA A 271 -10.12 1.43 14.29
N LEU A 272 -9.15 2.33 14.08
CA LEU A 272 -8.30 2.29 12.87
C LEU A 272 -7.40 1.06 12.85
N ALA A 273 -6.83 0.67 13.98
CA ALA A 273 -6.03 -0.55 14.09
C ALA A 273 -6.86 -1.81 13.79
N THR A 274 -8.12 -1.85 14.24
CA THR A 274 -9.06 -2.94 13.93
C THR A 274 -9.34 -3.03 12.44
N PHE A 275 -9.56 -1.90 11.76
CA PHE A 275 -9.71 -1.88 10.31
C PHE A 275 -8.52 -2.58 9.62
N ASN A 276 -7.29 -2.20 9.98
CA ASN A 276 -6.08 -2.76 9.40
C ASN A 276 -5.88 -4.25 9.77
N ALA A 277 -6.14 -4.63 11.03
CA ALA A 277 -6.01 -6.02 11.51
C ALA A 277 -7.02 -6.96 10.83
N VAL A 278 -8.27 -6.51 10.65
CA VAL A 278 -9.29 -7.27 9.94
C VAL A 278 -8.89 -7.43 8.47
N SER A 279 -8.42 -6.35 7.82
CA SER A 279 -7.94 -6.41 6.43
C SER A 279 -6.81 -7.43 6.25
N MET A 280 -5.85 -7.42 7.15
CA MET A 280 -4.74 -8.39 7.17
C MET A 280 -5.26 -9.84 7.28
N THR A 281 -6.18 -10.09 8.21
CA THR A 281 -6.68 -11.43 8.50
C THR A 281 -7.49 -12.00 7.33
N PHE A 282 -8.24 -11.15 6.63
CA PHE A 282 -9.15 -11.57 5.57
C PHE A 282 -8.60 -11.43 4.14
N ALA A 283 -7.37 -10.94 3.97
CA ALA A 283 -6.75 -10.80 2.65
C ALA A 283 -6.68 -12.13 1.88
N ILE A 284 -6.20 -13.21 2.53
CA ILE A 284 -6.11 -14.54 1.92
C ILE A 284 -7.50 -15.19 1.77
N PRO A 285 -8.36 -15.25 2.81
CA PRO A 285 -9.71 -15.79 2.68
C PRO A 285 -10.50 -15.18 1.54
N MET A 286 -10.40 -13.86 1.33
CA MET A 286 -11.13 -13.17 0.28
C MET A 286 -10.61 -13.54 -1.13
N ALA A 287 -9.30 -13.67 -1.32
CA ALA A 287 -8.72 -14.13 -2.57
C ALA A 287 -9.20 -15.55 -2.91
N LEU A 288 -9.14 -16.47 -1.95
CA LEU A 288 -9.63 -17.84 -2.11
C LEU A 288 -11.14 -17.91 -2.38
N TRP A 289 -11.92 -17.04 -1.73
CA TRP A 289 -13.35 -16.94 -2.00
C TRP A 289 -13.65 -16.46 -3.42
N SER A 290 -12.89 -15.49 -3.92
CA SER A 290 -12.98 -15.03 -5.32
C SER A 290 -12.70 -16.17 -6.32
N ASP A 291 -11.68 -16.99 -6.06
CA ASP A 291 -11.34 -18.12 -6.92
C ASP A 291 -12.45 -19.19 -6.93
N ARG A 292 -13.11 -19.43 -5.78
CA ARG A 292 -14.24 -20.37 -5.67
C ARG A 292 -15.51 -19.86 -6.36
N LEU A 293 -15.76 -18.56 -6.36
CA LEU A 293 -16.91 -17.95 -7.04
C LEU A 293 -16.83 -18.07 -8.57
N GLY A 294 -15.63 -18.29 -9.13
CA GLY A 294 -15.41 -18.34 -10.57
C GLY A 294 -15.64 -17.03 -11.31
N SER A 295 -16.03 -15.95 -10.61
CA SER A 295 -16.22 -14.61 -11.17
C SER A 295 -15.55 -13.56 -10.30
N ARG A 296 -14.43 -13.03 -10.77
CA ARG A 296 -13.70 -11.96 -10.08
C ARG A 296 -14.53 -10.68 -9.97
N ARG A 297 -15.35 -10.40 -11.00
CA ARG A 297 -16.25 -9.25 -10.99
C ARG A 297 -17.25 -9.32 -9.85
N THR A 298 -17.88 -10.47 -9.63
CA THR A 298 -18.83 -10.66 -8.52
C THR A 298 -18.14 -10.45 -7.17
N ALA A 299 -16.94 -10.98 -6.99
CA ALA A 299 -16.16 -10.78 -5.77
C ALA A 299 -15.80 -9.29 -5.55
N LEU A 300 -15.38 -8.58 -6.60
CA LEU A 300 -15.09 -7.14 -6.53
C LEU A 300 -16.35 -6.31 -6.22
N MET A 301 -17.50 -6.64 -6.83
CA MET A 301 -18.76 -5.95 -6.56
C MET A 301 -19.23 -6.18 -5.12
N ALA A 302 -19.15 -7.41 -4.62
CA ALA A 302 -19.47 -7.72 -3.23
C ALA A 302 -18.54 -6.96 -2.28
N GLY A 303 -17.23 -6.93 -2.57
CA GLY A 303 -16.26 -6.14 -1.81
C GLY A 303 -16.58 -4.64 -1.82
N ALA A 304 -16.91 -4.08 -2.98
CA ALA A 304 -17.32 -2.68 -3.07
C ALA A 304 -18.57 -2.39 -2.23
N LEU A 305 -19.58 -3.27 -2.25
CA LEU A 305 -20.78 -3.15 -1.41
C LEU A 305 -20.43 -3.19 0.09
N MET A 306 -19.51 -4.06 0.51
CA MET A 306 -19.06 -4.09 1.91
C MET A 306 -18.37 -2.79 2.32
N VAL A 307 -17.51 -2.21 1.46
CA VAL A 307 -16.89 -0.90 1.72
C VAL A 307 -17.95 0.19 1.82
N ILE A 308 -18.89 0.25 0.87
CA ILE A 308 -20.00 1.22 0.87
C ILE A 308 -20.80 1.11 2.16
N THR A 309 -21.19 -0.10 2.54
CA THR A 309 -21.99 -0.34 3.75
C THR A 309 -21.20 0.00 5.01
N GLY A 310 -19.95 -0.51 5.14
CA GLY A 310 -19.12 -0.26 6.32
C GLY A 310 -18.81 1.21 6.51
N VAL A 311 -18.36 1.90 5.44
CA VAL A 311 -18.07 3.34 5.52
C VAL A 311 -19.33 4.17 5.68
N GLY A 312 -20.41 3.82 4.96
CA GLY A 312 -21.70 4.51 5.09
C GLY A 312 -22.28 4.41 6.52
N LEU A 313 -22.18 3.25 7.15
CA LEU A 313 -22.63 3.06 8.55
C LEU A 313 -21.86 3.96 9.53
N LEU A 314 -20.58 4.27 9.30
CA LEU A 314 -19.82 5.18 10.17
C LEU A 314 -20.45 6.58 10.27
N SER A 315 -21.24 7.00 9.29
CA SER A 315 -21.91 8.31 9.32
C SER A 315 -22.92 8.47 10.47
N ILE A 316 -23.52 7.36 10.91
CA ILE A 316 -24.57 7.30 11.94
C ILE A 316 -24.20 6.38 13.11
N ALA A 317 -23.05 5.68 13.02
CA ALA A 317 -22.67 4.69 14.01
C ALA A 317 -22.24 5.34 15.33
N GLY A 318 -22.71 4.76 16.43
CA GLY A 318 -22.27 5.07 17.79
C GLY A 318 -21.99 3.78 18.58
N GLY A 319 -21.17 3.88 19.61
CA GLY A 319 -20.88 2.73 20.50
C GLY A 319 -20.37 1.50 19.75
N ALA A 320 -20.95 0.34 20.04
CA ALA A 320 -20.52 -0.94 19.45
C ALA A 320 -20.67 -1.01 17.92
N MET A 321 -21.59 -0.22 17.34
CA MET A 321 -21.84 -0.23 15.89
C MET A 321 -20.64 0.26 15.08
N VAL A 322 -19.80 1.13 15.66
CA VAL A 322 -18.54 1.58 15.00
C VAL A 322 -17.62 0.39 14.72
N TRP A 323 -17.49 -0.53 15.67
CA TRP A 323 -16.64 -1.72 15.49
C TRP A 323 -17.16 -2.65 14.39
N VAL A 324 -18.47 -2.80 14.29
CA VAL A 324 -19.10 -3.56 13.20
C VAL A 324 -18.84 -2.89 11.85
N ALA A 325 -19.06 -1.59 11.76
CA ALA A 325 -18.86 -0.80 10.55
C ALA A 325 -17.39 -0.85 10.06
N VAL A 326 -16.46 -0.65 10.99
CA VAL A 326 -15.01 -0.74 10.75
C VAL A 326 -14.61 -2.15 10.32
N GLY A 327 -15.17 -3.18 10.98
CA GLY A 327 -14.93 -4.57 10.62
C GLY A 327 -15.39 -4.89 9.19
N ILE A 328 -16.62 -4.51 8.83
CA ILE A 328 -17.16 -4.73 7.47
C ILE A 328 -16.30 -4.01 6.42
N ALA A 329 -15.93 -2.74 6.65
CA ALA A 329 -15.10 -1.99 5.72
C ALA A 329 -13.67 -2.55 5.60
N GLY A 330 -13.10 -3.03 6.72
CA GLY A 330 -11.76 -3.60 6.78
C GLY A 330 -11.63 -4.95 6.06
N LEU A 331 -12.67 -5.80 6.11
CA LEU A 331 -12.66 -7.14 5.51
C LEU A 331 -12.11 -7.18 4.08
N VAL A 332 -12.28 -6.12 3.33
CA VAL A 332 -12.17 -6.15 1.86
C VAL A 332 -10.89 -5.51 1.34
N ARG A 333 -10.30 -4.55 2.06
CA ARG A 333 -9.26 -3.65 1.53
C ARG A 333 -8.12 -4.37 0.80
N ASP A 334 -7.43 -5.29 1.47
CA ASP A 334 -6.23 -5.93 0.91
C ASP A 334 -6.60 -7.06 -0.06
N GLY A 335 -7.66 -7.83 0.26
CA GLY A 335 -8.19 -8.86 -0.63
C GLY A 335 -8.76 -8.28 -1.93
N PHE A 336 -9.47 -7.15 -1.85
CA PHE A 336 -9.97 -6.44 -3.03
C PHE A 336 -8.84 -6.07 -3.99
N MET A 337 -7.75 -5.52 -3.47
CA MET A 337 -6.63 -5.09 -4.31
C MET A 337 -5.98 -6.27 -5.04
N ALA A 338 -5.82 -7.42 -4.38
CA ALA A 338 -5.28 -8.63 -4.99
C ALA A 338 -6.16 -9.12 -6.16
N ILE A 339 -7.49 -9.19 -5.94
CA ILE A 339 -8.46 -9.59 -6.97
C ILE A 339 -8.49 -8.57 -8.12
N PHE A 340 -8.42 -7.28 -7.80
CA PHE A 340 -8.44 -6.19 -8.75
C PHE A 340 -7.23 -6.23 -9.70
N MET A 341 -6.02 -6.42 -9.17
CA MET A 341 -4.80 -6.57 -9.96
C MET A 341 -4.88 -7.76 -10.93
N THR A 342 -5.38 -8.89 -10.45
CA THR A 342 -5.58 -10.07 -11.29
C THR A 342 -6.60 -9.80 -12.40
N THR A 343 -7.68 -9.08 -12.10
CA THR A 343 -8.71 -8.69 -13.09
C THR A 343 -8.15 -7.83 -14.21
N ILE A 344 -7.19 -6.94 -13.92
CA ILE A 344 -6.51 -6.12 -14.94
C ILE A 344 -5.71 -7.04 -15.90
N ILE A 345 -4.92 -7.96 -15.33
CA ILE A 345 -4.04 -8.85 -16.09
C ILE A 345 -4.87 -9.77 -17.00
N GLU A 346 -6.01 -10.27 -16.50
CA GLU A 346 -6.93 -11.16 -17.22
C GLU A 346 -7.81 -10.43 -18.25
N THR A 347 -7.71 -9.09 -18.34
CA THR A 347 -8.52 -8.32 -19.32
C THR A 347 -8.08 -8.61 -20.74
N LYS A 348 -9.04 -8.97 -21.62
CA LYS A 348 -8.79 -9.22 -23.05
C LYS A 348 -8.09 -8.01 -23.68
N GLY A 349 -7.04 -8.28 -24.46
CA GLY A 349 -6.23 -7.25 -25.12
C GLY A 349 -5.09 -6.69 -24.27
N ILE A 350 -4.97 -7.06 -22.99
CA ILE A 350 -3.87 -6.62 -22.11
C ILE A 350 -2.76 -7.69 -22.10
N GLY A 351 -3.06 -8.89 -21.61
CA GLY A 351 -2.07 -9.97 -21.51
C GLY A 351 -0.81 -9.58 -20.72
N PRO A 352 0.17 -10.48 -20.60
CA PRO A 352 1.41 -10.22 -19.82
C PRO A 352 2.23 -9.03 -20.34
N SER A 353 2.24 -8.79 -21.66
CA SER A 353 3.05 -7.74 -22.30
C SER A 353 2.60 -6.33 -21.97
N TYR A 354 1.33 -6.10 -21.69
CA TYR A 354 0.76 -4.78 -21.40
C TYR A 354 0.34 -4.63 -19.93
N ALA A 355 0.43 -5.71 -19.13
CA ALA A 355 -0.06 -5.76 -17.76
C ALA A 355 0.55 -4.65 -16.88
N GLY A 356 1.87 -4.45 -16.95
CA GLY A 356 2.55 -3.43 -16.15
C GLY A 356 2.04 -2.01 -16.42
N THR A 357 1.87 -1.64 -17.69
CA THR A 357 1.38 -0.31 -18.06
C THR A 357 -0.11 -0.15 -17.75
N ALA A 358 -0.92 -1.20 -17.92
CA ALA A 358 -2.34 -1.17 -17.56
C ALA A 358 -2.55 -1.02 -16.04
N ILE A 359 -1.77 -1.75 -15.24
CA ILE A 359 -1.74 -1.59 -13.78
C ILE A 359 -1.29 -0.16 -13.43
N GLY A 360 -0.21 0.34 -14.02
CA GLY A 360 0.28 1.70 -13.78
C GLY A 360 -0.78 2.77 -14.07
N LEU A 361 -1.50 2.64 -15.19
CA LEU A 361 -2.58 3.57 -15.54
C LEU A 361 -3.73 3.50 -14.52
N THR A 362 -4.19 2.32 -14.16
CA THR A 362 -5.27 2.16 -13.17
C THR A 362 -4.86 2.61 -11.78
N MET A 363 -3.59 2.39 -11.38
CA MET A 363 -3.06 2.94 -10.12
C MET A 363 -2.96 4.47 -10.14
N GLY A 364 -2.78 5.09 -11.31
CA GLY A 364 -2.90 6.54 -11.49
C GLY A 364 -4.30 7.05 -11.08
N PHE A 365 -5.36 6.36 -11.49
CA PHE A 365 -6.73 6.66 -11.04
C PHE A 365 -6.91 6.48 -9.53
N SER A 366 -6.35 5.42 -8.95
CA SER A 366 -6.33 5.22 -7.50
C SER A 366 -5.64 6.39 -6.79
N GLY A 367 -4.48 6.83 -7.29
CA GLY A 367 -3.74 7.97 -6.76
C GLY A 367 -4.56 9.28 -6.81
N LEU A 368 -5.28 9.52 -7.90
CA LEU A 368 -6.19 10.67 -8.00
C LEU A 368 -7.33 10.60 -6.98
N GLY A 369 -7.95 9.42 -6.81
CA GLY A 369 -8.97 9.20 -5.79
C GLY A 369 -8.43 9.48 -4.39
N ASN A 370 -7.25 8.93 -4.08
CA ASN A 370 -6.59 9.11 -2.79
C ASN A 370 -6.20 10.57 -2.51
N LEU A 371 -5.83 11.33 -3.55
CA LEU A 371 -5.50 12.75 -3.42
C LEU A 371 -6.74 13.61 -3.13
N ILE A 372 -7.81 13.39 -3.89
CA ILE A 372 -8.96 14.29 -3.95
C ILE A 372 -9.97 13.98 -2.85
N ALA A 373 -10.21 12.70 -2.54
CA ALA A 373 -11.27 12.29 -1.64
C ALA A 373 -11.11 12.79 -0.19
N PRO A 374 -9.91 12.75 0.45
CA PRO A 374 -9.78 13.21 1.83
C PRO A 374 -10.08 14.70 2.02
N PRO A 375 -9.48 15.66 1.27
CA PRO A 375 -9.77 17.08 1.47
C PRO A 375 -11.21 17.43 1.13
N LEU A 376 -11.80 16.85 0.08
CA LEU A 376 -13.20 17.10 -0.26
C LEU A 376 -14.15 16.53 0.80
N GLY A 377 -13.94 15.31 1.27
CA GLY A 377 -14.76 14.77 2.36
C GLY A 377 -14.64 15.60 3.62
N ASN A 378 -13.43 15.93 4.04
CA ASN A 378 -13.18 16.73 5.24
C ASN A 378 -13.81 18.12 5.18
N SER A 379 -13.96 18.72 3.98
CA SER A 379 -14.66 20.02 3.83
C SER A 379 -16.13 19.97 4.22
N LEU A 380 -16.75 18.77 4.13
CA LEU A 380 -18.14 18.56 4.47
C LEU A 380 -18.36 18.31 5.98
N ALA A 381 -17.29 18.14 6.76
CA ALA A 381 -17.39 17.91 8.21
C ALA A 381 -18.01 19.11 8.96
N GLY A 382 -17.95 20.31 8.38
CA GLY A 382 -18.58 21.50 8.92
C GLY A 382 -20.11 21.47 8.88
N LEU A 383 -20.75 20.65 8.02
CA LEU A 383 -22.19 20.45 7.95
C LEU A 383 -22.67 19.50 9.07
N ALA A 384 -22.04 18.37 9.18
CA ALA A 384 -22.14 17.45 10.32
C ALA A 384 -20.94 16.48 10.31
N PRO A 385 -20.43 16.04 11.49
CA PRO A 385 -19.23 15.21 11.58
C PRO A 385 -19.28 13.89 10.81
N GLY A 386 -20.47 13.32 10.60
CA GLY A 386 -20.66 12.06 9.87
C GLY A 386 -20.77 12.20 8.34
N ILE A 387 -21.03 13.40 7.81
CA ILE A 387 -21.26 13.61 6.35
C ILE A 387 -20.04 13.22 5.49
N PRO A 388 -18.79 13.40 5.89
CA PRO A 388 -17.66 12.90 5.13
C PRO A 388 -17.78 11.43 4.74
N PHE A 389 -18.25 10.57 5.64
CA PHE A 389 -18.42 9.14 5.36
C PHE A 389 -19.50 8.87 4.32
N VAL A 390 -20.59 9.66 4.30
CA VAL A 390 -21.62 9.59 3.26
C VAL A 390 -21.05 9.96 1.90
N PHE A 391 -20.26 11.02 1.83
CA PHE A 391 -19.59 11.43 0.61
C PHE A 391 -18.65 10.34 0.08
N TRP A 392 -17.80 9.77 0.93
CA TRP A 392 -16.88 8.71 0.52
C TRP A 392 -17.61 7.41 0.15
N ALA A 393 -18.67 7.05 0.85
CA ALA A 393 -19.54 5.94 0.43
C ALA A 393 -20.14 6.20 -0.96
N GLY A 394 -20.56 7.44 -1.24
CA GLY A 394 -21.03 7.87 -2.56
C GLY A 394 -19.96 7.70 -3.65
N LEU A 395 -18.69 8.04 -3.37
CA LEU A 395 -17.59 7.77 -4.29
C LEU A 395 -17.41 6.27 -4.55
N ALA A 396 -17.54 5.43 -3.52
CA ALA A 396 -17.47 3.98 -3.69
C ALA A 396 -18.67 3.42 -4.48
N VAL A 397 -19.87 4.03 -4.38
CA VAL A 397 -21.02 3.70 -5.23
C VAL A 397 -20.69 3.99 -6.70
N MET A 398 -20.06 5.13 -7.01
CA MET A 398 -19.57 5.43 -8.36
C MET A 398 -18.56 4.38 -8.82
N GLY A 399 -17.68 3.93 -7.93
CA GLY A 399 -16.74 2.84 -8.21
C GLY A 399 -17.46 1.51 -8.50
N LEU A 400 -18.51 1.18 -7.74
CA LEU A 400 -19.34 -0.01 -7.96
C LEU A 400 -20.04 0.04 -9.34
N LEU A 401 -20.54 1.20 -9.75
CA LEU A 401 -21.09 1.39 -11.10
C LEU A 401 -20.04 1.12 -12.18
N GLY A 402 -18.80 1.56 -11.98
CA GLY A 402 -17.70 1.24 -12.89
C GLY A 402 -17.47 -0.26 -13.02
N LEU A 403 -17.46 -1.01 -11.92
CA LEU A 403 -17.36 -2.48 -11.91
C LEU A 403 -18.58 -3.15 -12.60
N TYR A 404 -19.77 -2.61 -12.36
CA TYR A 404 -20.98 -3.11 -12.98
C TYR A 404 -20.97 -2.97 -14.51
N LEU A 405 -20.48 -1.83 -15.01
CA LEU A 405 -20.37 -1.55 -16.45
C LEU A 405 -19.19 -2.28 -17.11
N ALA A 406 -18.17 -2.67 -16.33
CA ALA A 406 -17.04 -3.46 -16.80
C ALA A 406 -17.42 -4.94 -16.99
N LYS A 407 -18.38 -5.21 -17.93
CA LYS A 407 -18.84 -6.57 -18.21
C LYS A 407 -17.68 -7.52 -18.50
N GLU A 408 -17.77 -8.74 -18.00
CA GLU A 408 -16.89 -9.81 -18.41
C GLU A 408 -17.16 -10.07 -19.91
N SER A 409 -16.12 -9.93 -20.72
CA SER A 409 -16.17 -10.48 -22.08
C SER A 409 -16.02 -11.99 -21.89
N HIS A 410 -17.15 -12.72 -21.83
CA HIS A 410 -17.12 -14.18 -21.92
C HIS A 410 -16.29 -14.61 -23.14
N PRO A 411 -15.51 -15.71 -23.01
CA PRO A 411 -14.69 -16.22 -24.09
C PRO A 411 -15.50 -16.57 -25.32
#